data_395e5153f5659551f51871b1eacdcb96
#
_entry.id   395e5153f5659551f51871b1eacdcb96
#
_cell.length_a   1.000
_cell.length_b   1.000
_cell.length_c   1.000
_cell.angle_alpha   90.00
_cell.angle_beta   90.00
_cell.angle_gamma   90.00
#
_symmetry.space_group_name_H-M   'P 1'
#
loop_
_entity.id
_entity.type
_entity.pdbx_description
1 polymer ?
#
loop_
_entity_poly.entity_id
_entity_poly.type
_entity_poly.pdbx_seq_one_letter_code
_entity_poly.pdbx_strand_id
1 'polypeptide(L)'
;MILDRFVIKSYKKSFLKRHDPDGTTFYFSPKDYEGLCQETFTFTGNTGQRLQGYVYYYGKKRTDSVVIFEHGLGNGHIGYFVEIALLAGRGFTVVAYDHTGTNASEGENIRCLAQSLADLRECVKAVSEMPEFNGAEISVVGHSWGGFSTMNIGAYCPEVKRVVAISGFISAHQVLDDVFIGFIKRYRPVVYRLEDEVIPEFKNISAVDSLRNSELKALIIHSKDDPVVNFKHTFAVLESELGDIPRIEFYAVDGKGHKPTCTHDAVKYRKHYAHETRRRKRRRRLKTPEQKAEFIKKYDWKKINEQDPIVWDRIVEFLNK
;
A
#
# COMPACT_ATOMS: atom_id res chain seq x y z
N MET A 1 14.12 27.52 -14.25
CA MET A 1 13.24 28.26 -13.30
C MET A 1 11.74 28.18 -13.62
N ILE A 2 11.23 28.65 -14.76
CA ILE A 2 9.78 28.55 -15.09
C ILE A 2 9.36 27.09 -15.33
N LEU A 3 10.15 26.34 -16.06
CA LEU A 3 9.87 24.96 -16.43
C LEU A 3 9.93 24.02 -15.20
N ASP A 4 10.84 24.26 -14.27
CA ASP A 4 10.93 23.51 -13.01
C ASP A 4 9.65 23.69 -12.17
N ARG A 5 9.14 24.93 -12.09
CA ARG A 5 7.86 25.21 -11.40
C ARG A 5 6.69 24.47 -12.04
N PHE A 6 6.67 24.36 -13.37
CA PHE A 6 5.64 23.60 -14.08
C PHE A 6 5.73 22.11 -13.78
N VAL A 7 6.94 21.54 -13.81
CA VAL A 7 7.17 20.13 -13.49
C VAL A 7 6.78 19.81 -12.04
N ILE A 8 7.21 20.64 -11.09
CA ILE A 8 6.83 20.50 -9.66
C ILE A 8 5.30 20.55 -9.51
N LYS A 9 4.63 21.52 -10.14
CA LYS A 9 3.17 21.65 -10.09
C LYS A 9 2.48 20.42 -10.67
N SER A 10 2.97 19.91 -11.80
CA SER A 10 2.44 18.71 -12.46
C SER A 10 2.63 17.47 -11.60
N TYR A 11 3.82 17.30 -11.03
CA TYR A 11 4.16 16.20 -10.12
C TYR A 11 3.24 16.22 -8.89
N LYS A 12 3.17 17.35 -8.17
CA LYS A 12 2.29 17.49 -7.00
C LYS A 12 0.83 17.17 -7.34
N LYS A 13 0.32 17.67 -8.45
CA LYS A 13 -1.06 17.43 -8.89
C LYS A 13 -1.31 15.95 -9.25
N SER A 14 -0.33 15.26 -9.78
CA SER A 14 -0.48 13.88 -10.28
C SER A 14 -0.25 12.84 -9.19
N PHE A 15 0.77 13.03 -8.36
CA PHE A 15 1.22 12.05 -7.38
C PHE A 15 0.88 12.43 -5.93
N LEU A 16 1.04 13.71 -5.56
CA LEU A 16 0.96 14.13 -4.15
C LEU A 16 -0.40 14.68 -3.73
N LYS A 17 -1.39 14.69 -4.60
CA LYS A 17 -2.74 15.19 -4.27
C LYS A 17 -3.38 14.37 -3.15
N ARG A 18 -4.39 14.93 -2.50
CA ARG A 18 -5.28 14.18 -1.61
C ARG A 18 -6.03 13.10 -2.39
N HIS A 19 -6.21 11.95 -1.77
CA HIS A 19 -6.87 10.79 -2.34
C HIS A 19 -8.16 10.44 -1.58
N ASP A 20 -9.29 10.84 -2.17
CA ASP A 20 -10.62 10.49 -1.70
C ASP A 20 -11.37 9.66 -2.76
N PRO A 21 -12.37 8.86 -2.37
CA PRO A 21 -13.19 8.10 -3.29
C PRO A 21 -13.89 9.01 -4.31
N ASP A 22 -13.65 8.78 -5.58
CA ASP A 22 -14.24 9.60 -6.65
C ASP A 22 -15.64 9.14 -7.09
N GLY A 23 -16.18 8.09 -6.44
CA GLY A 23 -17.51 7.54 -6.71
C GLY A 23 -17.60 6.72 -8.00
N THR A 24 -16.47 6.35 -8.63
CA THR A 24 -16.48 5.46 -9.81
C THR A 24 -16.21 4.01 -9.45
N THR A 25 -15.82 3.73 -8.21
CA THR A 25 -15.47 2.39 -7.68
C THR A 25 -16.42 2.04 -6.55
N PHE A 26 -16.84 0.80 -6.47
CA PHE A 26 -17.51 0.25 -5.29
C PHE A 26 -16.45 -0.23 -4.29
N TYR A 27 -16.65 0.11 -3.03
CA TYR A 27 -15.82 -0.34 -1.93
C TYR A 27 -16.62 -1.22 -1.01
N PHE A 28 -16.10 -2.40 -0.69
CA PHE A 28 -16.64 -3.24 0.35
C PHE A 28 -16.45 -2.59 1.73
N SER A 29 -17.28 -2.99 2.67
CA SER A 29 -17.33 -2.49 4.04
C SER A 29 -17.62 -3.64 5.00
N PRO A 30 -17.54 -3.45 6.33
CA PRO A 30 -17.91 -4.49 7.29
C PRO A 30 -19.31 -5.06 7.10
N LYS A 31 -20.23 -4.26 6.55
CA LYS A 31 -21.62 -4.68 6.27
C LYS A 31 -21.75 -5.76 5.21
N ASP A 32 -20.72 -5.91 4.37
CA ASP A 32 -20.68 -6.91 3.30
C ASP A 32 -20.08 -8.24 3.78
N TYR A 33 -19.65 -8.31 5.05
CA TYR A 33 -18.99 -9.47 5.66
C TYR A 33 -19.65 -9.82 6.99
N GLU A 34 -20.53 -10.82 6.99
CA GLU A 34 -21.26 -11.26 8.18
C GLU A 34 -20.30 -11.68 9.30
N GLY A 35 -20.50 -11.14 10.50
CA GLY A 35 -19.67 -11.43 11.68
C GLY A 35 -18.33 -10.70 11.75
N LEU A 36 -17.95 -9.90 10.76
CA LEU A 36 -16.75 -9.08 10.84
C LEU A 36 -16.97 -7.91 11.80
N CYS A 37 -16.17 -7.87 12.86
CA CYS A 37 -16.14 -6.78 13.83
C CYS A 37 -15.20 -5.67 13.35
N GLN A 38 -15.57 -4.41 13.65
CA GLN A 38 -14.76 -3.23 13.42
C GLN A 38 -14.74 -2.36 14.65
N GLU A 39 -13.55 -1.95 15.06
CA GLU A 39 -13.33 -0.87 16.04
C GLU A 39 -12.57 0.27 15.36
N THR A 40 -12.67 1.47 15.90
CA THR A 40 -11.98 2.65 15.35
C THR A 40 -11.12 3.31 16.41
N PHE A 41 -9.98 3.84 15.99
CA PHE A 41 -9.12 4.64 16.83
C PHE A 41 -8.50 5.77 16.01
N THR A 42 -7.86 6.69 16.68
CA THR A 42 -7.08 7.75 16.02
C THR A 42 -5.71 7.83 16.64
N PHE A 43 -4.74 8.23 15.84
CA PHE A 43 -3.38 8.48 16.30
C PHE A 43 -2.80 9.72 15.61
N THR A 44 -1.71 10.23 16.14
CA THR A 44 -1.08 11.44 15.65
C THR A 44 0.05 11.07 14.68
N GLY A 45 0.01 11.61 13.48
CA GLY A 45 1.08 11.47 12.50
C GLY A 45 2.29 12.36 12.80
N ASN A 46 3.35 12.18 12.00
CA ASN A 46 4.66 12.81 12.20
C ASN A 46 4.70 14.35 12.18
N THR A 47 3.61 15.01 11.77
CA THR A 47 3.49 16.48 11.79
C THR A 47 2.29 16.97 12.58
N GLY A 48 1.76 16.14 13.48
CA GLY A 48 0.66 16.48 14.36
C GLY A 48 -0.74 16.28 13.75
N GLN A 49 -0.83 15.81 12.51
CA GLN A 49 -2.11 15.49 11.85
C GLN A 49 -2.75 14.25 12.49
N ARG A 50 -4.08 14.26 12.60
CA ARG A 50 -4.86 13.12 13.06
C ARG A 50 -5.02 12.09 11.95
N LEU A 51 -4.61 10.86 12.21
CA LEU A 51 -4.79 9.72 11.32
C LEU A 51 -5.88 8.80 11.85
N GLN A 52 -6.70 8.27 10.94
CA GLN A 52 -7.82 7.40 11.26
C GLN A 52 -7.42 5.93 11.11
N GLY A 53 -7.49 5.17 12.20
CA GLY A 53 -7.22 3.75 12.26
C GLY A 53 -8.47 2.92 12.52
N TYR A 54 -8.37 1.64 12.18
CA TYR A 54 -9.43 0.64 12.28
C TYR A 54 -8.83 -0.70 12.71
N VAL A 55 -9.55 -1.44 13.56
CA VAL A 55 -9.20 -2.81 13.95
C VAL A 55 -10.30 -3.75 13.47
N TYR A 56 -9.92 -4.78 12.71
CA TYR A 56 -10.84 -5.76 12.13
C TYR A 56 -10.53 -7.16 12.64
N TYR A 57 -11.58 -7.92 13.02
CA TYR A 57 -11.45 -9.29 13.48
C TYR A 57 -12.77 -10.05 13.40
N TYR A 58 -12.72 -11.39 13.45
CA TYR A 58 -13.89 -12.23 13.60
C TYR A 58 -13.91 -12.89 14.98
N GLY A 59 -15.10 -12.98 15.57
CA GLY A 59 -15.28 -13.64 16.86
C GLY A 59 -14.49 -12.96 17.98
N LYS A 60 -13.53 -13.68 18.57
CA LYS A 60 -12.66 -13.15 19.64
C LYS A 60 -11.45 -12.45 19.03
N LYS A 61 -11.22 -11.20 19.42
CA LYS A 61 -10.03 -10.43 19.03
C LYS A 61 -8.76 -11.14 19.55
N ARG A 62 -7.83 -11.42 18.64
CA ARG A 62 -6.51 -11.92 18.98
C ARG A 62 -5.65 -10.74 19.46
N THR A 63 -5.02 -10.87 20.61
CA THR A 63 -4.25 -9.79 21.25
C THR A 63 -2.77 -10.12 21.43
N ASP A 64 -2.37 -11.35 21.18
CA ASP A 64 -0.98 -11.81 21.22
C ASP A 64 -0.21 -11.52 19.92
N SER A 65 -0.93 -11.28 18.85
CA SER A 65 -0.34 -10.86 17.57
C SER A 65 -1.32 -10.00 16.77
N VAL A 66 -0.76 -9.05 15.99
CA VAL A 66 -1.52 -8.13 15.16
C VAL A 66 -0.86 -7.96 13.79
N VAL A 67 -1.68 -7.85 12.75
CA VAL A 67 -1.22 -7.55 11.39
C VAL A 67 -1.63 -6.14 11.03
N ILE A 68 -0.67 -5.25 10.76
CA ILE A 68 -0.94 -3.92 10.21
C ILE A 68 -0.99 -4.05 8.68
N PHE A 69 -2.10 -3.62 8.07
CA PHE A 69 -2.27 -3.61 6.62
C PHE A 69 -2.00 -2.22 6.04
N GLU A 70 -0.96 -2.13 5.22
CA GLU A 70 -0.47 -0.93 4.56
C GLU A 70 -1.04 -0.76 3.17
N HIS A 71 -1.88 0.25 2.96
CA HIS A 71 -2.50 0.49 1.67
C HIS A 71 -1.54 1.18 0.67
N GLY A 72 -1.76 0.92 -0.62
CA GLY A 72 -1.06 1.62 -1.70
C GLY A 72 -1.63 3.01 -1.99
N LEU A 73 -0.94 3.75 -2.86
CA LEU A 73 -1.36 5.08 -3.28
C LEU A 73 -2.75 5.05 -3.93
N GLY A 74 -3.65 5.90 -3.47
CA GLY A 74 -4.95 6.13 -4.12
C GLY A 74 -6.15 6.02 -3.20
N ASN A 75 -6.63 4.82 -2.88
CA ASN A 75 -7.99 4.65 -2.35
C ASN A 75 -8.07 4.48 -0.82
N GLY A 76 -6.97 4.60 -0.10
CA GLY A 76 -6.95 4.32 1.34
C GLY A 76 -7.19 2.85 1.67
N HIS A 77 -7.40 2.53 2.95
CA HIS A 77 -7.64 1.17 3.41
C HIS A 77 -8.90 0.54 2.78
N ILE A 78 -9.94 1.33 2.49
CA ILE A 78 -11.17 0.83 1.86
C ILE A 78 -10.93 0.19 0.49
N GLY A 79 -9.88 0.61 -0.25
CA GLY A 79 -9.48 0.00 -1.51
C GLY A 79 -8.86 -1.39 -1.38
N TYR A 80 -8.60 -1.81 -0.15
CA TYR A 80 -7.99 -3.09 0.22
C TYR A 80 -8.85 -3.88 1.20
N PHE A 81 -10.12 -3.52 1.31
CA PHE A 81 -11.02 -4.10 2.30
C PHE A 81 -11.20 -5.61 2.14
N VAL A 82 -11.15 -6.12 0.92
CA VAL A 82 -11.23 -7.56 0.64
C VAL A 82 -10.03 -8.31 1.21
N GLU A 83 -8.83 -7.77 1.05
CA GLU A 83 -7.58 -8.30 1.59
C GLU A 83 -7.58 -8.27 3.13
N ILE A 84 -8.05 -7.16 3.71
CA ILE A 84 -8.20 -6.98 5.16
C ILE A 84 -9.20 -8.00 5.75
N ALA A 85 -10.38 -8.13 5.14
CA ALA A 85 -11.40 -9.08 5.56
C ALA A 85 -10.94 -10.54 5.39
N LEU A 86 -10.14 -10.83 4.36
CA LEU A 86 -9.54 -12.15 4.15
C LEU A 86 -8.57 -12.50 5.30
N LEU A 87 -7.65 -11.60 5.66
CA LEU A 87 -6.73 -11.82 6.79
C LEU A 87 -7.51 -12.00 8.10
N ALA A 88 -8.51 -11.15 8.36
CA ALA A 88 -9.37 -11.29 9.53
C ALA A 88 -10.10 -12.66 9.54
N GLY A 89 -10.60 -13.11 8.39
CA GLY A 89 -11.23 -14.41 8.20
C GLY A 89 -10.28 -15.60 8.38
N ARG A 90 -8.97 -15.38 8.28
CA ARG A 90 -7.91 -16.37 8.60
C ARG A 90 -7.48 -16.32 10.07
N GLY A 91 -8.21 -15.56 10.91
CA GLY A 91 -8.02 -15.53 12.38
C GLY A 91 -7.01 -14.48 12.87
N PHE A 92 -6.58 -13.55 12.00
CA PHE A 92 -5.74 -12.42 12.42
C PHE A 92 -6.59 -11.28 12.97
N THR A 93 -6.07 -10.56 13.95
CA THR A 93 -6.51 -9.20 14.24
C THR A 93 -5.77 -8.27 13.28
N VAL A 94 -6.51 -7.54 12.47
CA VAL A 94 -5.94 -6.68 11.42
C VAL A 94 -6.16 -5.22 11.77
N VAL A 95 -5.09 -4.47 11.90
CA VAL A 95 -5.10 -3.02 11.98
C VAL A 95 -4.95 -2.46 10.57
N ALA A 96 -5.79 -1.54 10.18
CA ALA A 96 -5.64 -0.77 8.95
C ALA A 96 -5.87 0.70 9.26
N TYR A 97 -5.34 1.60 8.43
CA TYR A 97 -5.54 3.03 8.62
C TYR A 97 -5.48 3.75 7.28
N ASP A 98 -5.87 5.01 7.29
CA ASP A 98 -5.73 5.89 6.14
C ASP A 98 -4.48 6.76 6.31
N HIS A 99 -3.60 6.77 5.33
CA HIS A 99 -2.43 7.64 5.32
C HIS A 99 -2.78 9.13 5.32
N THR A 100 -1.83 9.96 5.70
CA THR A 100 -1.92 11.42 5.55
C THR A 100 -2.46 11.80 4.17
N GLY A 101 -3.48 12.65 4.13
CA GLY A 101 -4.08 13.11 2.89
C GLY A 101 -4.92 12.06 2.15
N THR A 102 -5.46 11.08 2.88
CA THR A 102 -6.30 10.02 2.31
C THR A 102 -7.56 9.81 3.16
N ASN A 103 -8.73 9.71 2.53
CA ASN A 103 -10.04 9.40 3.15
C ASN A 103 -10.30 10.14 4.46
N ALA A 104 -10.41 9.40 5.59
CA ALA A 104 -10.78 9.94 6.89
C ALA A 104 -9.62 10.58 7.67
N SER A 105 -8.38 10.41 7.19
CA SER A 105 -7.20 11.05 7.78
C SER A 105 -7.04 12.49 7.33
N GLU A 106 -6.45 13.30 8.17
CA GLU A 106 -6.15 14.70 7.87
C GLU A 106 -4.99 14.83 6.86
N GLY A 107 -4.84 16.03 6.32
CA GLY A 107 -3.82 16.38 5.32
C GLY A 107 -4.44 16.84 4.01
N GLU A 108 -3.98 17.97 3.48
CA GLU A 108 -4.43 18.49 2.18
C GLU A 108 -3.93 17.64 1.00
N ASN A 109 -2.87 16.88 1.22
CA ASN A 109 -2.21 16.03 0.24
C ASN A 109 -1.33 15.00 0.96
N ILE A 110 -0.73 14.06 0.22
CA ILE A 110 0.14 13.01 0.79
C ILE A 110 1.58 13.47 1.11
N ARG A 111 1.89 14.73 0.92
CA ARG A 111 3.18 15.40 1.19
C ARG A 111 4.34 14.92 0.29
N CYS A 112 4.75 13.65 0.42
CA CYS A 112 5.83 13.01 -0.37
C CYS A 112 5.63 11.48 -0.39
N LEU A 113 6.41 10.78 -1.19
CA LEU A 113 6.36 9.31 -1.26
C LEU A 113 6.81 8.64 0.04
N ALA A 114 7.76 9.25 0.76
CA ALA A 114 8.23 8.72 2.04
C ALA A 114 7.21 8.91 3.19
N GLN A 115 6.10 9.63 2.96
CA GLN A 115 5.07 9.84 3.99
C GLN A 115 4.43 8.53 4.47
N SER A 116 4.29 7.51 3.60
CA SER A 116 3.76 6.22 4.04
C SER A 116 4.62 5.55 5.11
N LEU A 117 5.95 5.69 5.01
CA LEU A 117 6.84 5.15 6.04
C LEU A 117 6.73 5.94 7.35
N ALA A 118 6.58 7.27 7.28
CA ALA A 118 6.34 8.08 8.47
C ALA A 118 5.02 7.71 9.16
N ASP A 119 3.95 7.57 8.38
CA ASP A 119 2.63 7.21 8.90
C ASP A 119 2.63 5.79 9.50
N LEU A 120 3.31 4.83 8.84
CA LEU A 120 3.46 3.46 9.35
C LEU A 120 4.22 3.44 10.67
N ARG A 121 5.32 4.19 10.79
CA ARG A 121 6.08 4.30 12.04
C ARG A 121 5.19 4.78 13.19
N GLU A 122 4.40 5.82 12.97
CA GLU A 122 3.48 6.33 13.99
C GLU A 122 2.32 5.35 14.27
N CYS A 123 1.86 4.61 13.26
CA CYS A 123 0.87 3.54 13.45
C CYS A 123 1.41 2.39 14.31
N VAL A 124 2.63 1.90 14.01
CA VAL A 124 3.28 0.84 14.80
C VAL A 124 3.42 1.29 16.26
N LYS A 125 3.89 2.52 16.49
CA LYS A 125 3.99 3.10 17.82
C LYS A 125 2.63 3.13 18.52
N ALA A 126 1.60 3.68 17.87
CA ALA A 126 0.26 3.75 18.44
C ALA A 126 -0.33 2.38 18.80
N VAL A 127 -0.13 1.38 17.93
CA VAL A 127 -0.57 -0.01 18.19
C VAL A 127 0.19 -0.63 19.36
N SER A 128 1.50 -0.42 19.45
CA SER A 128 2.33 -0.91 20.57
C SER A 128 1.94 -0.30 21.93
N GLU A 129 1.41 0.93 21.91
CA GLU A 129 0.96 1.65 23.11
C GLU A 129 -0.50 1.29 23.50
N MET A 130 -1.25 0.55 22.67
CA MET A 130 -2.59 0.08 23.04
C MET A 130 -2.51 -0.98 24.14
N PRO A 131 -3.22 -0.81 25.27
CA PRO A 131 -3.15 -1.78 26.38
C PRO A 131 -3.46 -3.22 25.97
N GLU A 132 -4.38 -3.40 25.03
CA GLU A 132 -4.81 -4.71 24.52
C GLU A 132 -3.76 -5.40 23.63
N PHE A 133 -2.82 -4.66 23.05
CA PHE A 133 -1.74 -5.18 22.21
C PHE A 133 -0.36 -5.09 22.89
N ASN A 134 -0.32 -4.78 24.17
CA ASN A 134 0.93 -4.72 24.91
C ASN A 134 1.67 -6.05 24.86
N GLY A 135 2.87 -6.06 24.28
CA GLY A 135 3.66 -7.27 24.05
C GLY A 135 3.22 -8.13 22.87
N ALA A 136 2.25 -7.69 22.07
CA ALA A 136 1.83 -8.38 20.86
C ALA A 136 2.95 -8.45 19.82
N GLU A 137 2.99 -9.53 19.06
CA GLU A 137 3.86 -9.64 17.90
C GLU A 137 3.27 -8.85 16.72
N ILE A 138 4.00 -7.86 16.23
CA ILE A 138 3.54 -7.00 15.13
C ILE A 138 4.10 -7.51 13.80
N SER A 139 3.19 -7.74 12.84
CA SER A 139 3.51 -8.01 11.45
C SER A 139 2.91 -6.92 10.55
N VAL A 140 3.54 -6.67 9.40
CA VAL A 140 3.05 -5.67 8.43
C VAL A 140 2.86 -6.33 7.07
N VAL A 141 1.71 -6.09 6.42
CA VAL A 141 1.41 -6.51 5.06
C VAL A 141 1.12 -5.28 4.22
N GLY A 142 1.89 -5.00 3.19
CA GLY A 142 1.72 -3.78 2.41
C GLY A 142 1.82 -3.97 0.92
N HIS A 143 1.06 -3.18 0.16
CA HIS A 143 1.01 -3.22 -1.29
C HIS A 143 1.48 -1.90 -1.91
N SER A 144 2.32 -1.98 -2.96
CA SER A 144 2.75 -0.82 -3.76
C SER A 144 3.45 0.24 -2.89
N TRP A 145 2.87 1.42 -2.73
CA TRP A 145 3.34 2.47 -1.81
C TRP A 145 3.43 1.97 -0.36
N GLY A 146 2.43 1.21 0.10
CA GLY A 146 2.49 0.50 1.38
C GLY A 146 3.55 -0.60 1.39
N GLY A 147 3.85 -1.23 0.26
CA GLY A 147 4.94 -2.20 0.13
C GLY A 147 6.33 -1.57 0.30
N PHE A 148 6.50 -0.32 -0.14
CA PHE A 148 7.71 0.46 0.12
C PHE A 148 7.90 0.70 1.63
N SER A 149 6.90 1.23 2.33
CA SER A 149 6.98 1.46 3.77
C SER A 149 7.19 0.16 4.54
N THR A 150 6.51 -0.91 4.15
CA THR A 150 6.63 -2.25 4.73
C THR A 150 8.06 -2.80 4.67
N MET A 151 8.77 -2.65 3.55
CA MET A 151 10.16 -3.10 3.43
C MET A 151 11.15 -2.26 4.24
N ASN A 152 10.80 -1.00 4.51
CA ASN A 152 11.70 -0.06 5.16
C ASN A 152 11.43 0.10 6.67
N ILE A 153 10.33 -0.43 7.20
CA ILE A 153 9.92 -0.20 8.60
C ILE A 153 10.91 -0.77 9.61
N GLY A 154 11.58 -1.88 9.30
CA GLY A 154 12.54 -2.52 10.19
C GLY A 154 13.74 -1.66 10.57
N ALA A 155 14.04 -0.62 9.79
CA ALA A 155 15.08 0.35 10.13
C ALA A 155 14.69 1.29 11.29
N TYR A 156 13.39 1.38 11.61
CA TYR A 156 12.84 2.33 12.58
C TYR A 156 12.04 1.68 13.71
N CYS A 157 11.47 0.50 13.47
CA CYS A 157 10.57 -0.20 14.38
C CYS A 157 11.05 -1.65 14.58
N PRO A 158 12.00 -1.90 15.49
CA PRO A 158 12.53 -3.25 15.76
C PRO A 158 11.50 -4.19 16.40
N GLU A 159 10.39 -3.66 16.89
CA GLU A 159 9.23 -4.41 17.37
C GLU A 159 8.48 -5.14 16.25
N VAL A 160 8.58 -4.70 15.00
CA VAL A 160 8.01 -5.40 13.85
C VAL A 160 8.83 -6.67 13.57
N LYS A 161 8.17 -7.82 13.59
CA LYS A 161 8.83 -9.14 13.46
C LYS A 161 8.76 -9.71 12.04
N ARG A 162 7.64 -9.49 11.34
CA ARG A 162 7.45 -10.01 9.98
C ARG A 162 6.89 -8.95 9.07
N VAL A 163 7.31 -8.97 7.82
CA VAL A 163 6.76 -8.11 6.76
C VAL A 163 6.44 -8.90 5.51
N VAL A 164 5.32 -8.56 4.87
CA VAL A 164 4.96 -9.06 3.54
C VAL A 164 4.81 -7.87 2.61
N ALA A 165 5.77 -7.69 1.72
CA ALA A 165 5.77 -6.58 0.76
C ALA A 165 5.29 -7.07 -0.61
N ILE A 166 4.19 -6.49 -1.09
CA ILE A 166 3.51 -6.87 -2.33
C ILE A 166 3.68 -5.75 -3.34
N SER A 167 4.38 -5.99 -4.46
CA SER A 167 4.61 -4.99 -5.53
C SER A 167 5.17 -3.65 -5.01
N GLY A 168 5.97 -3.68 -3.94
CA GLY A 168 6.61 -2.48 -3.37
C GLY A 168 7.80 -2.03 -4.22
N PHE A 169 8.25 -0.79 -4.03
CA PHE A 169 9.46 -0.24 -4.66
C PHE A 169 10.56 -0.01 -3.62
N ILE A 170 11.82 0.05 -4.04
CA ILE A 170 12.99 0.09 -3.15
C ILE A 170 13.12 1.43 -2.43
N SER A 171 12.95 2.54 -3.16
CA SER A 171 13.07 3.91 -2.64
C SER A 171 12.24 4.88 -3.48
N ALA A 172 11.96 6.06 -2.91
CA ALA A 172 11.27 7.12 -3.66
C ALA A 172 12.01 7.51 -4.93
N HIS A 173 13.34 7.62 -4.88
CA HIS A 173 14.16 7.96 -6.04
C HIS A 173 14.08 6.87 -7.12
N GLN A 174 14.17 5.58 -6.75
CA GLN A 174 14.11 4.48 -7.71
C GLN A 174 12.78 4.47 -8.49
N VAL A 175 11.63 4.60 -7.81
CA VAL A 175 10.34 4.61 -8.52
C VAL A 175 10.17 5.86 -9.37
N LEU A 176 10.74 6.99 -8.97
CA LEU A 176 10.76 8.20 -9.78
C LEU A 176 11.66 8.07 -11.02
N ASP A 177 12.73 7.28 -10.95
CA ASP A 177 13.54 6.95 -12.12
C ASP A 177 12.73 6.20 -13.18
N ASP A 178 11.84 5.31 -12.76
CA ASP A 178 10.95 4.59 -13.68
C ASP A 178 9.84 5.46 -14.27
N VAL A 179 9.43 6.52 -13.55
CA VAL A 179 8.41 7.48 -14.01
C VAL A 179 9.02 8.57 -14.92
N PHE A 180 10.17 9.12 -14.54
CA PHE A 180 10.84 10.20 -15.26
C PHE A 180 11.83 9.63 -16.28
N ILE A 181 11.32 9.14 -17.42
CA ILE A 181 12.11 8.55 -18.50
C ILE A 181 12.24 9.49 -19.72
N GLY A 182 13.09 9.13 -20.67
CA GLY A 182 13.29 9.88 -21.91
C GLY A 182 13.73 11.32 -21.63
N PHE A 183 13.09 12.29 -22.31
CA PHE A 183 13.43 13.71 -22.19
C PHE A 183 13.13 14.30 -20.81
N ILE A 184 12.15 13.77 -20.08
CA ILE A 184 11.78 14.28 -18.75
C ILE A 184 12.73 13.84 -17.65
N LYS A 185 13.64 12.89 -17.88
CA LYS A 185 14.65 12.45 -16.92
C LYS A 185 15.51 13.59 -16.34
N ARG A 186 15.72 14.67 -17.10
CA ARG A 186 16.47 15.86 -16.66
C ARG A 186 15.86 16.58 -15.46
N TYR A 187 14.58 16.32 -15.16
CA TYR A 187 13.87 16.91 -14.02
C TYR A 187 13.94 16.06 -12.75
N ARG A 188 14.54 14.85 -12.79
CA ARG A 188 14.73 14.01 -11.62
C ARG A 188 15.36 14.75 -10.44
N PRO A 189 16.47 15.52 -10.60
CA PRO A 189 17.08 16.23 -9.47
C PRO A 189 16.13 17.22 -8.79
N VAL A 190 15.22 17.83 -9.56
CA VAL A 190 14.23 18.78 -9.02
C VAL A 190 13.18 18.06 -8.19
N VAL A 191 12.71 16.89 -8.66
CA VAL A 191 11.69 16.09 -7.95
C VAL A 191 12.30 15.38 -6.75
N TYR A 192 13.53 14.87 -6.84
CA TYR A 192 14.25 14.28 -5.71
C TYR A 192 14.42 15.27 -4.58
N ARG A 193 14.89 16.49 -4.89
CA ARG A 193 15.00 17.54 -3.88
C ARG A 193 13.68 17.83 -3.19
N LEU A 194 12.58 17.87 -3.96
CA LEU A 194 11.25 18.09 -3.41
C LEU A 194 10.84 16.97 -2.44
N GLU A 195 11.12 15.70 -2.77
CA GLU A 195 10.85 14.55 -1.88
C GLU A 195 11.73 14.61 -0.61
N ASP A 196 13.03 14.83 -0.80
CA ASP A 196 14.03 14.82 0.26
C ASP A 196 13.83 15.95 1.28
N GLU A 197 13.35 17.13 0.84
CA GLU A 197 13.12 18.29 1.71
C GLU A 197 11.92 18.13 2.65
N VAL A 198 10.96 17.24 2.31
CA VAL A 198 9.73 17.07 3.12
C VAL A 198 9.99 16.24 4.37
N ILE A 199 10.75 15.16 4.26
CA ILE A 199 11.16 14.30 5.40
C ILE A 199 12.63 13.94 5.22
N PRO A 200 13.56 14.85 5.64
CA PRO A 200 14.99 14.68 5.38
C PRO A 200 15.60 13.40 5.97
N GLU A 201 15.05 12.87 7.05
CA GLU A 201 15.51 11.63 7.68
C GLU A 201 15.35 10.40 6.76
N PHE A 202 14.42 10.43 5.78
CA PHE A 202 14.17 9.34 4.84
C PHE A 202 14.81 9.54 3.47
N LYS A 203 15.61 10.61 3.30
CA LYS A 203 16.23 10.96 2.02
C LYS A 203 16.97 9.81 1.34
N ASN A 204 17.72 9.02 2.11
CA ASN A 204 18.55 7.93 1.59
C ASN A 204 17.98 6.54 1.94
N ILE A 205 16.71 6.46 2.32
CA ILE A 205 16.12 5.19 2.70
C ILE A 205 16.03 4.24 1.50
N SER A 206 16.45 3.00 1.70
CA SER A 206 16.46 1.94 0.71
C SER A 206 16.01 0.63 1.34
N ALA A 207 15.08 -0.05 0.69
CA ALA A 207 14.61 -1.37 1.12
C ALA A 207 15.74 -2.41 1.18
N VAL A 208 16.77 -2.29 0.32
CA VAL A 208 17.96 -3.16 0.39
C VAL A 208 18.66 -3.01 1.72
N ASP A 209 18.97 -1.77 2.13
CA ASP A 209 19.69 -1.51 3.37
C ASP A 209 18.81 -1.78 4.60
N SER A 210 17.54 -1.40 4.55
CA SER A 210 16.60 -1.61 5.64
C SER A 210 16.38 -3.09 5.94
N LEU A 211 16.20 -3.92 4.91
CA LEU A 211 16.03 -5.37 5.05
C LEU A 211 17.35 -6.06 5.46
N ARG A 212 18.49 -5.63 4.89
CA ARG A 212 19.79 -6.21 5.24
C ARG A 212 20.15 -5.99 6.70
N ASN A 213 19.89 -4.80 7.22
CA ASN A 213 20.32 -4.37 8.55
C ASN A 213 19.28 -4.57 9.66
N SER A 214 18.12 -5.13 9.36
CA SER A 214 17.09 -5.47 10.36
C SER A 214 17.02 -6.97 10.61
N GLU A 215 16.48 -7.36 11.77
CA GLU A 215 16.28 -8.77 12.15
C GLU A 215 14.90 -9.32 11.74
N LEU A 216 14.06 -8.49 11.13
CA LEU A 216 12.71 -8.92 10.72
C LEU A 216 12.76 -9.99 9.63
N LYS A 217 11.76 -10.86 9.61
CA LYS A 217 11.52 -11.79 8.50
C LYS A 217 10.74 -11.08 7.41
N ALA A 218 11.09 -11.31 6.14
CA ALA A 218 10.42 -10.67 5.01
C ALA A 218 9.97 -11.68 3.95
N LEU A 219 8.75 -11.49 3.43
CA LEU A 219 8.26 -12.14 2.21
C LEU A 219 8.01 -11.07 1.15
N ILE A 220 8.75 -11.13 0.06
CA ILE A 220 8.67 -10.19 -1.05
C ILE A 220 7.90 -10.85 -2.20
N ILE A 221 6.75 -10.27 -2.58
CA ILE A 221 5.89 -10.80 -3.64
C ILE A 221 5.78 -9.79 -4.78
N HIS A 222 6.03 -10.22 -6.02
CA HIS A 222 5.93 -9.34 -7.18
C HIS A 222 5.52 -10.12 -8.43
N SER A 223 4.82 -9.45 -9.36
CA SER A 223 4.53 -10.04 -10.67
C SER A 223 5.55 -9.58 -11.71
N LYS A 224 6.06 -10.53 -12.52
CA LYS A 224 7.08 -10.25 -13.54
C LYS A 224 6.61 -9.25 -14.60
N ASP A 225 5.31 -9.15 -14.82
CA ASP A 225 4.67 -8.25 -15.80
C ASP A 225 4.07 -6.99 -15.17
N ASP A 226 4.52 -6.57 -13.97
CA ASP A 226 4.02 -5.37 -13.30
C ASP A 226 4.32 -4.10 -14.13
N PRO A 227 3.28 -3.38 -14.59
CA PRO A 227 3.45 -2.18 -15.42
C PRO A 227 3.60 -0.90 -14.60
N VAL A 228 3.52 -0.96 -13.27
CA VAL A 228 3.52 0.19 -12.36
C VAL A 228 4.85 0.28 -11.60
N VAL A 229 5.23 -0.81 -10.96
CA VAL A 229 6.52 -0.96 -10.28
C VAL A 229 7.35 -1.98 -11.04
N ASN A 230 8.44 -1.55 -11.65
CA ASN A 230 9.22 -2.36 -12.55
C ASN A 230 9.88 -3.54 -11.83
N PHE A 231 9.53 -4.76 -12.22
CA PHE A 231 10.08 -5.99 -11.64
C PHE A 231 11.61 -6.04 -11.66
N LYS A 232 12.22 -5.66 -12.79
CA LYS A 232 13.68 -5.72 -12.96
C LYS A 232 14.42 -4.70 -12.09
N HIS A 233 13.80 -3.55 -11.83
CA HIS A 233 14.40 -2.49 -11.02
C HIS A 233 14.07 -2.61 -9.53
N THR A 234 13.23 -3.58 -9.16
CA THR A 234 12.77 -3.78 -7.79
C THR A 234 13.02 -5.19 -7.31
N PHE A 235 12.13 -6.14 -7.65
CA PHE A 235 12.21 -7.52 -7.17
C PHE A 235 13.53 -8.17 -7.54
N ALA A 236 13.96 -8.07 -8.81
CA ALA A 236 15.21 -8.71 -9.26
C ALA A 236 16.44 -8.10 -8.58
N VAL A 237 16.42 -6.79 -8.26
CA VAL A 237 17.49 -6.14 -7.48
C VAL A 237 17.49 -6.65 -6.04
N LEU A 238 16.31 -6.68 -5.38
CA LEU A 238 16.19 -7.20 -4.02
C LEU A 238 16.62 -8.66 -3.91
N GLU A 239 16.19 -9.50 -4.85
CA GLU A 239 16.55 -10.92 -4.89
C GLU A 239 18.06 -11.11 -5.11
N SER A 240 18.68 -10.31 -6.00
CA SER A 240 20.13 -10.35 -6.24
C SER A 240 20.95 -9.89 -5.03
N GLU A 241 20.47 -8.92 -4.28
CA GLU A 241 21.19 -8.30 -3.16
C GLU A 241 20.95 -9.00 -1.81
N LEU A 242 19.81 -9.70 -1.67
CA LEU A 242 19.34 -10.22 -0.38
C LEU A 242 18.94 -11.71 -0.44
N GLY A 243 19.05 -12.37 -1.60
CA GLY A 243 18.57 -13.74 -1.79
C GLY A 243 19.35 -14.81 -1.01
N ASP A 244 20.55 -14.49 -0.53
CA ASP A 244 21.37 -15.32 0.35
C ASP A 244 21.01 -15.19 1.84
N ILE A 245 20.12 -14.27 2.21
CA ILE A 245 19.69 -14.04 3.59
C ILE A 245 18.48 -14.92 3.92
N PRO A 246 18.61 -15.99 4.76
CA PRO A 246 17.56 -17.00 4.94
C PRO A 246 16.22 -16.48 5.50
N ARG A 247 16.21 -15.33 6.18
CA ARG A 247 14.98 -14.71 6.72
C ARG A 247 14.19 -13.92 5.69
N ILE A 248 14.71 -13.77 4.45
CA ILE A 248 14.07 -13.04 3.37
C ILE A 248 13.64 -14.03 2.28
N GLU A 249 12.34 -14.19 2.14
CA GLU A 249 11.74 -15.08 1.14
C GLU A 249 11.27 -14.27 -0.08
N PHE A 250 11.49 -14.82 -1.28
CA PHE A 250 11.08 -14.22 -2.54
C PHE A 250 10.03 -15.08 -3.23
N TYR A 251 8.96 -14.45 -3.74
CA TYR A 251 7.91 -15.14 -4.47
C TYR A 251 7.47 -14.35 -5.70
N ALA A 252 8.03 -14.69 -6.84
CA ALA A 252 7.65 -14.11 -8.13
C ALA A 252 6.45 -14.86 -8.72
N VAL A 253 5.47 -14.10 -9.24
CA VAL A 253 4.32 -14.62 -9.99
C VAL A 253 4.30 -14.07 -11.41
N ASP A 254 3.52 -14.68 -12.30
CA ASP A 254 3.41 -14.28 -13.70
C ASP A 254 1.99 -13.82 -14.05
N GLY A 255 1.86 -12.88 -14.98
CA GLY A 255 0.58 -12.50 -15.62
C GLY A 255 -0.39 -11.73 -14.74
N LYS A 256 0.00 -11.29 -13.54
CA LYS A 256 -0.88 -10.64 -12.57
C LYS A 256 -0.73 -9.13 -12.49
N GLY A 257 0.23 -8.55 -13.23
CA GLY A 257 0.48 -7.11 -13.25
C GLY A 257 0.74 -6.57 -11.86
N HIS A 258 0.16 -5.40 -11.53
CA HIS A 258 0.35 -4.74 -10.24
C HIS A 258 -0.49 -5.30 -9.08
N LYS A 259 -1.15 -6.45 -9.26
CA LYS A 259 -2.01 -7.10 -8.24
C LYS A 259 -1.70 -8.60 -8.14
N PRO A 260 -0.49 -8.97 -7.67
CA PRO A 260 -0.04 -10.37 -7.64
C PRO A 260 -0.90 -11.27 -6.74
N THR A 261 -1.64 -10.70 -5.80
CA THR A 261 -2.55 -11.41 -4.88
C THR A 261 -3.93 -11.72 -5.48
N CYS A 262 -4.27 -11.14 -6.64
CA CYS A 262 -5.53 -11.42 -7.32
C CYS A 262 -5.41 -12.62 -8.27
N THR A 263 -6.55 -13.27 -8.60
CA THR A 263 -6.61 -14.28 -9.67
C THR A 263 -6.33 -13.64 -11.03
N HIS A 264 -5.92 -14.45 -12.01
CA HIS A 264 -5.72 -13.96 -13.39
C HIS A 264 -7.02 -13.39 -13.99
N ASP A 265 -8.16 -14.00 -13.69
CA ASP A 265 -9.47 -13.52 -14.16
C ASP A 265 -9.83 -12.17 -13.54
N ALA A 266 -9.57 -11.98 -12.24
CA ALA A 266 -9.74 -10.69 -11.57
C ALA A 266 -8.87 -9.61 -12.20
N VAL A 267 -7.58 -9.90 -12.46
CA VAL A 267 -6.66 -8.97 -13.12
C VAL A 267 -7.14 -8.59 -14.52
N LYS A 268 -7.59 -9.56 -15.31
CA LYS A 268 -8.14 -9.32 -16.66
C LYS A 268 -9.40 -8.44 -16.59
N TYR A 269 -10.33 -8.77 -15.68
CA TYR A 269 -11.56 -8.03 -15.50
C TYR A 269 -11.31 -6.60 -14.98
N ARG A 270 -10.34 -6.42 -14.07
CA ARG A 270 -9.86 -5.12 -13.59
C ARG A 270 -9.25 -4.26 -14.69
N LYS A 271 -8.46 -4.86 -15.61
CA LYS A 271 -7.93 -4.15 -16.79
C LYS A 271 -9.08 -3.64 -17.69
N HIS A 272 -10.12 -4.44 -17.90
CA HIS A 272 -11.32 -4.04 -18.65
C HIS A 272 -12.05 -2.86 -17.96
N TYR A 273 -12.33 -2.98 -16.66
CA TYR A 273 -12.94 -1.90 -15.88
C TYR A 273 -12.13 -0.60 -15.94
N ALA A 274 -10.82 -0.67 -15.76
CA ALA A 274 -9.94 0.50 -15.83
C ALA A 274 -9.95 1.17 -17.21
N HIS A 275 -9.97 0.38 -18.30
CA HIS A 275 -10.10 0.88 -19.67
C HIS A 275 -11.43 1.64 -19.87
N GLU A 276 -12.56 1.02 -19.49
CA GLU A 276 -13.89 1.62 -19.61
C GLU A 276 -14.03 2.89 -18.76
N THR A 277 -13.48 2.90 -17.54
CA THR A 277 -13.45 4.09 -16.68
C THR A 277 -12.74 5.25 -17.36
N ARG A 278 -11.53 5.00 -17.90
CA ARG A 278 -10.76 6.04 -18.63
C ARG A 278 -11.52 6.53 -19.85
N ARG A 279 -12.11 5.64 -20.65
CA ARG A 279 -12.91 5.96 -21.83
C ARG A 279 -14.10 6.84 -21.49
N ARG A 280 -14.84 6.51 -20.42
CA ARG A 280 -16.02 7.26 -19.98
C ARG A 280 -15.65 8.61 -19.36
N LYS A 281 -14.58 8.68 -18.56
CA LYS A 281 -14.05 9.96 -18.04
C LYS A 281 -13.66 10.91 -19.18
N ARG A 282 -12.95 10.42 -20.22
CA ARG A 282 -12.59 11.23 -21.42
C ARG A 282 -13.85 11.74 -22.15
N ARG A 283 -14.89 10.94 -22.22
CA ARG A 283 -16.17 11.30 -22.86
C ARG A 283 -17.12 12.06 -21.93
N ARG A 284 -16.66 12.47 -20.75
CA ARG A 284 -17.43 13.19 -19.74
C ARG A 284 -18.74 12.49 -19.32
N ARG A 285 -18.77 11.14 -19.33
CA ARG A 285 -19.92 10.29 -18.98
C ARG A 285 -19.86 9.72 -17.56
N LEU A 286 -19.05 10.30 -16.68
CA LEU A 286 -18.93 9.99 -15.25
C LEU A 286 -18.80 11.27 -14.43
N LYS A 287 -19.67 12.27 -14.73
CA LYS A 287 -19.65 13.58 -14.07
C LYS A 287 -20.60 13.63 -12.89
N THR A 288 -21.81 13.10 -13.04
CA THR A 288 -22.84 13.17 -12.01
C THR A 288 -22.86 11.92 -11.13
N PRO A 289 -23.35 12.01 -9.88
CA PRO A 289 -23.51 10.86 -9.00
C PRO A 289 -24.31 9.72 -9.64
N GLU A 290 -25.37 10.05 -10.38
CA GLU A 290 -26.24 9.07 -11.05
C GLU A 290 -25.48 8.30 -12.14
N GLN A 291 -24.69 9.02 -12.97
CA GLN A 291 -23.84 8.40 -14.00
C GLN A 291 -22.81 7.44 -13.39
N LYS A 292 -22.24 7.80 -12.25
CA LYS A 292 -21.28 6.96 -11.53
C LYS A 292 -21.97 5.74 -10.92
N ALA A 293 -23.12 5.92 -10.27
CA ALA A 293 -23.89 4.84 -9.69
C ALA A 293 -24.31 3.81 -10.75
N GLU A 294 -24.82 4.26 -11.91
CA GLU A 294 -25.15 3.40 -13.04
C GLU A 294 -23.93 2.68 -13.63
N PHE A 295 -22.77 3.31 -13.58
CA PHE A 295 -21.53 2.70 -14.03
C PHE A 295 -21.07 1.59 -13.07
N ILE A 296 -21.11 1.83 -11.77
CA ILE A 296 -20.73 0.86 -10.72
C ILE A 296 -21.58 -0.41 -10.83
N LYS A 297 -22.90 -0.28 -11.04
CA LYS A 297 -23.84 -1.42 -11.16
C LYS A 297 -23.51 -2.40 -12.30
N LYS A 298 -22.69 -2.00 -13.28
CA LYS A 298 -22.33 -2.82 -14.45
C LYS A 298 -21.26 -3.86 -14.19
N TYR A 299 -20.60 -3.80 -13.04
CA TYR A 299 -19.45 -4.63 -12.73
C TYR A 299 -19.72 -5.57 -11.57
N ASP A 300 -19.20 -6.76 -11.70
CA ASP A 300 -19.10 -7.71 -10.59
C ASP A 300 -17.88 -7.36 -9.73
N TRP A 301 -18.15 -6.74 -8.60
CA TRP A 301 -17.10 -6.27 -7.68
C TRP A 301 -16.46 -7.40 -6.88
N LYS A 302 -17.14 -8.55 -6.70
CA LYS A 302 -16.52 -9.76 -6.14
C LYS A 302 -15.48 -10.30 -7.11
N LYS A 303 -15.83 -10.41 -8.39
CA LYS A 303 -14.90 -10.84 -9.44
C LYS A 303 -13.71 -9.91 -9.63
N ILE A 304 -13.91 -8.58 -9.59
CA ILE A 304 -12.81 -7.60 -9.66
C ILE A 304 -11.79 -7.80 -8.53
N ASN A 305 -12.26 -8.19 -7.36
CA ASN A 305 -11.44 -8.29 -6.15
C ASN A 305 -11.17 -9.75 -5.74
N GLU A 306 -11.40 -10.70 -6.65
CA GLU A 306 -11.16 -12.11 -6.37
C GLU A 306 -9.68 -12.37 -6.08
N GLN A 307 -9.41 -12.89 -4.88
CA GLN A 307 -8.08 -13.13 -4.39
C GLN A 307 -7.60 -14.54 -4.79
N ASP A 308 -6.31 -14.68 -5.10
CA ASP A 308 -5.70 -15.97 -5.42
C ASP A 308 -5.39 -16.74 -4.12
N PRO A 309 -6.05 -17.89 -3.88
CA PRO A 309 -5.86 -18.64 -2.66
C PRO A 309 -4.41 -19.11 -2.47
N ILE A 310 -3.70 -19.47 -3.55
CA ILE A 310 -2.32 -19.96 -3.48
C ILE A 310 -1.39 -18.87 -2.92
N VAL A 311 -1.52 -17.65 -3.40
CA VAL A 311 -0.70 -16.54 -2.94
C VAL A 311 -1.04 -16.19 -1.49
N TRP A 312 -2.34 -16.18 -1.14
CA TRP A 312 -2.77 -15.86 0.21
C TRP A 312 -2.45 -16.96 1.22
N ASP A 313 -2.51 -18.23 0.83
CA ASP A 313 -2.09 -19.33 1.70
C ASP A 313 -0.60 -19.22 2.03
N ARG A 314 0.25 -18.84 1.07
CA ARG A 314 1.67 -18.55 1.33
C ARG A 314 1.88 -17.36 2.27
N ILE A 315 1.10 -16.28 2.10
CA ILE A 315 1.15 -15.11 3.00
C ILE A 315 0.77 -15.54 4.42
N VAL A 316 -0.34 -16.26 4.59
CA VAL A 316 -0.83 -16.74 5.89
C VAL A 316 0.16 -17.70 6.54
N GLU A 317 0.74 -18.64 5.78
CA GLU A 317 1.79 -19.54 6.27
C GLU A 317 3.00 -18.74 6.77
N PHE A 318 3.45 -17.76 6.01
CA PHE A 318 4.58 -16.91 6.40
C PHE A 318 4.30 -16.09 7.67
N LEU A 319 3.10 -15.54 7.82
CA LEU A 319 2.71 -14.76 9.00
C LEU A 319 2.58 -15.62 10.26
N ASN A 320 2.40 -16.94 10.15
CA ASN A 320 2.29 -17.90 11.27
C ASN A 320 3.62 -18.59 11.63
N LYS A 321 4.74 -18.34 10.90
CA LYS A 321 6.08 -18.84 11.22
C LYS A 321 6.72 -18.09 12.38
#